data_31cc19896c48a3445ace6bfa25be44b3
#
_entry.id   31cc19896c48a3445ace6bfa25be44b3
#
_cell.length_a   1.000
_cell.length_b   1.000
_cell.length_c   1.000
_cell.angle_alpha   90.00
_cell.angle_beta   90.00
_cell.angle_gamma   90.00
#
_symmetry.space_group_name_H-M   'P 1'
#
loop_
_entity.id
_entity.type
_entity.pdbx_description
1 polymer ?
#
loop_
_entity_poly.entity_id
_entity_poly.type
_entity_poly.pdbx_seq_one_letter_code
_entity_poly.pdbx_strand_id
1 'polypeptide(L)'
;MIDTGATVNILDGSTYDKLKQKPSLQPSSLNLIPYASKSSLPVCGSFEVEVESAHKNTFATIYVVPGASGALLSYQTANELGLIQLINAATLSTSNGSSNLVGKYPNLFSGIGKLKNHMVKLHIDQSVQPVAQPHRRIPFKTRKRVEAELKVR
;
A
#
# COMPACT_ATOMS: atom_id res chain seq x y z
N MET A 1 -13.63 -6.98 3.17
CA MET A 1 -12.38 -6.27 3.55
C MET A 1 -11.68 -5.79 2.29
N ILE A 2 -11.12 -4.56 2.28
CA ILE A 2 -10.26 -4.09 1.20
C ILE A 2 -8.81 -4.35 1.62
N ASP A 3 -8.04 -5.00 0.74
CA ASP A 3 -6.62 -5.27 0.94
C ASP A 3 -5.82 -4.69 -0.23
N THR A 4 -5.11 -3.60 0.02
CA THR A 4 -4.32 -2.90 -1.00
C THR A 4 -3.07 -3.67 -1.42
N GLY A 5 -2.68 -4.70 -0.70
CA GLY A 5 -1.60 -5.63 -1.06
C GLY A 5 -2.07 -6.83 -1.88
N ALA A 6 -3.38 -7.06 -1.97
CA ALA A 6 -3.92 -8.18 -2.72
C ALA A 6 -4.05 -7.85 -4.22
N THR A 7 -3.61 -8.78 -5.05
CA THR A 7 -3.70 -8.69 -6.51
C THR A 7 -5.00 -9.24 -7.08
N VAL A 8 -5.74 -10.02 -6.29
CA VAL A 8 -6.97 -10.69 -6.71
C VAL A 8 -8.09 -10.51 -5.69
N ASN A 9 -9.34 -10.67 -6.13
CA ASN A 9 -10.50 -10.68 -5.26
C ASN A 9 -10.76 -12.11 -4.79
N ILE A 10 -11.03 -12.27 -3.50
CA ILE A 10 -11.27 -13.58 -2.88
C ILE A 10 -12.62 -13.58 -2.20
N LEU A 11 -13.34 -14.66 -2.34
CA LEU A 11 -14.56 -15.00 -1.62
C LEU A 11 -14.38 -16.35 -0.95
N ASP A 12 -14.72 -16.47 0.32
CA ASP A 12 -14.70 -17.77 0.97
C ASP A 12 -15.90 -18.63 0.56
N GLY A 13 -15.73 -19.95 0.70
CA GLY A 13 -16.75 -20.93 0.33
C GLY A 13 -18.05 -20.74 1.10
N SER A 14 -17.98 -20.36 2.38
CA SER A 14 -19.18 -20.16 3.20
C SER A 14 -20.00 -18.95 2.75
N THR A 15 -19.34 -17.89 2.28
CA THR A 15 -20.00 -16.70 1.73
C THR A 15 -20.53 -16.99 0.32
N TYR A 16 -19.75 -17.70 -0.50
CA TYR A 16 -20.20 -18.14 -1.82
C TYR A 16 -21.47 -19.00 -1.71
N ASP A 17 -21.53 -19.91 -0.73
CA ASP A 17 -22.69 -20.76 -0.50
C ASP A 17 -23.97 -20.01 -0.10
N LYS A 18 -23.84 -18.83 0.46
CA LYS A 18 -24.96 -17.97 0.87
C LYS A 18 -25.46 -17.07 -0.27
N LEU A 19 -24.80 -17.04 -1.42
CA LEU A 19 -25.25 -16.24 -2.56
C LEU A 19 -26.63 -16.72 -3.04
N LYS A 20 -27.57 -15.81 -3.22
CA LYS A 20 -28.93 -16.11 -3.73
C LYS A 20 -28.90 -16.69 -5.13
N GLN A 21 -28.04 -16.17 -5.97
CA GLN A 21 -27.75 -16.66 -7.32
C GLN A 21 -26.27 -17.04 -7.37
N LYS A 22 -25.99 -18.34 -7.33
CA LYS A 22 -24.61 -18.86 -7.38
C LYS A 22 -24.14 -18.89 -8.83
N PRO A 23 -23.12 -18.10 -9.21
CA PRO A 23 -22.51 -18.25 -10.53
C PRO A 23 -21.76 -19.59 -10.60
N SER A 24 -21.71 -20.20 -11.78
CA SER A 24 -20.94 -21.41 -12.01
C SER A 24 -19.43 -21.11 -11.86
N LEU A 25 -18.73 -21.95 -11.09
CA LEU A 25 -17.29 -21.83 -10.95
C LEU A 25 -16.58 -22.38 -12.18
N GLN A 26 -15.69 -21.57 -12.74
CA GLN A 26 -14.76 -22.01 -13.77
C GLN A 26 -13.48 -22.54 -13.12
N PRO A 27 -12.87 -23.61 -13.64
CA PRO A 27 -11.59 -24.09 -13.16
C PRO A 27 -10.53 -22.99 -13.22
N SER A 28 -9.75 -22.86 -12.17
CA SER A 28 -8.66 -21.89 -12.12
C SER A 28 -7.33 -22.59 -11.83
N SER A 29 -6.32 -22.28 -12.61
CA SER A 29 -4.94 -22.74 -12.41
C SER A 29 -4.11 -21.74 -11.59
N LEU A 30 -4.74 -20.68 -11.07
CA LEU A 30 -4.04 -19.64 -10.34
C LEU A 30 -3.55 -20.15 -8.98
N ASN A 31 -2.27 -19.93 -8.71
CA ASN A 31 -1.65 -20.20 -7.42
C ASN A 31 -1.74 -18.96 -6.54
N LEU A 32 -2.59 -18.99 -5.52
CA LEU A 32 -2.71 -17.92 -4.53
C LEU A 32 -1.73 -18.19 -3.38
N ILE A 33 -0.75 -17.31 -3.22
CA ILE A 33 0.24 -17.41 -2.15
C ILE A 33 -0.02 -16.28 -1.17
N PRO A 34 -0.42 -16.56 0.09
CA PRO A 34 -0.57 -15.53 1.11
C PRO A 34 0.77 -14.89 1.45
N TYR A 35 0.73 -13.62 1.87
CA TYR A 35 1.92 -12.94 2.35
C TYR A 35 2.60 -13.75 3.47
N ALA A 36 3.93 -13.84 3.37
CA ALA A 36 4.78 -14.62 4.29
C ALA A 36 4.51 -16.13 4.36
N SER A 37 3.69 -16.70 3.46
CA SER A 37 3.47 -18.15 3.36
C SER A 37 4.32 -18.77 2.26
N LYS A 38 4.73 -20.03 2.46
CA LYS A 38 5.37 -20.85 1.42
C LYS A 38 4.37 -21.78 0.72
N SER A 39 3.17 -21.92 1.26
CA SER A 39 2.12 -22.76 0.73
C SER A 39 1.06 -21.95 0.01
N SER A 40 0.56 -22.46 -1.10
CA SER A 40 -0.56 -21.88 -1.83
C SER A 40 -1.88 -22.16 -1.12
N LEU A 41 -2.83 -21.24 -1.26
CA LEU A 41 -4.22 -21.49 -0.89
C LEU A 41 -4.88 -22.33 -1.98
N PRO A 42 -5.66 -23.34 -1.60
CA PRO A 42 -6.47 -24.07 -2.57
C PRO A 42 -7.56 -23.15 -3.14
N VAL A 43 -7.75 -23.20 -4.46
CA VAL A 43 -8.78 -22.43 -5.16
C VAL A 43 -9.85 -23.42 -5.65
N CYS A 44 -11.10 -23.22 -5.24
CA CYS A 44 -12.23 -24.03 -5.70
C CYS A 44 -12.61 -23.72 -7.16
N GLY A 45 -12.35 -22.51 -7.59
CA GLY A 45 -12.64 -21.99 -8.92
C GLY A 45 -12.76 -20.48 -8.91
N SER A 46 -13.13 -19.90 -10.06
CA SER A 46 -13.34 -18.48 -10.22
C SER A 46 -14.62 -18.19 -11.02
N PHE A 47 -15.14 -16.99 -10.87
CA PHE A 47 -16.25 -16.49 -11.68
C PHE A 47 -16.08 -15.00 -11.91
N GLU A 48 -16.65 -14.52 -13.02
CA GLU A 48 -16.74 -13.09 -13.31
C GLU A 48 -18.08 -12.55 -12.85
N VAL A 49 -18.08 -11.37 -12.27
CA VAL A 49 -19.29 -10.70 -11.78
C VAL A 49 -19.11 -9.19 -11.87
N GLU A 50 -20.19 -8.51 -12.10
CA GLU A 50 -20.28 -7.07 -11.96
C GLU A 50 -20.34 -6.74 -10.46
N VAL A 51 -19.35 -5.97 -10.00
CA VAL A 51 -19.29 -5.47 -8.62
C VAL A 51 -19.66 -4.01 -8.62
N GLU A 52 -20.57 -3.63 -7.74
CA GLU A 52 -21.12 -2.29 -7.67
C GLU A 52 -20.77 -1.62 -6.34
N SER A 53 -20.47 -0.32 -6.41
CA SER A 53 -20.39 0.59 -5.28
C SER A 53 -21.50 1.63 -5.38
N ALA A 54 -21.59 2.55 -4.41
CA ALA A 54 -22.58 3.62 -4.43
C ALA A 54 -22.53 4.52 -5.68
N HIS A 55 -21.39 4.56 -6.38
CA HIS A 55 -21.17 5.51 -7.49
C HIS A 55 -20.57 4.89 -8.75
N LYS A 56 -20.09 3.67 -8.69
CA LYS A 56 -19.39 3.02 -9.79
C LYS A 56 -19.64 1.52 -9.80
N ASN A 57 -19.53 0.92 -10.96
CA ASN A 57 -19.51 -0.52 -11.17
C ASN A 57 -18.27 -0.92 -11.97
N THR A 58 -17.83 -2.15 -11.81
CA THR A 58 -16.75 -2.76 -12.59
C THR A 58 -16.94 -4.27 -12.69
N PHE A 59 -16.45 -4.89 -13.75
CA PHE A 59 -16.39 -6.34 -13.84
C PHE A 59 -15.12 -6.83 -13.16
N ALA A 60 -15.29 -7.84 -12.31
CA ALA A 60 -14.18 -8.39 -11.56
C ALA A 60 -14.24 -9.90 -11.52
N THR A 61 -13.07 -10.53 -11.64
CA THR A 61 -12.91 -11.96 -11.38
C THR A 61 -12.77 -12.18 -9.88
N ILE A 62 -13.57 -13.10 -9.35
CA ILE A 62 -13.56 -13.50 -7.94
C ILE A 62 -13.10 -14.95 -7.84
N TYR A 63 -12.14 -15.21 -7.00
CA TYR A 63 -11.62 -16.54 -6.71
C TYR A 63 -12.24 -17.08 -5.42
N VAL A 64 -12.79 -18.28 -5.49
CA VAL A 64 -13.41 -18.92 -4.33
C VAL A 64 -12.38 -19.83 -3.66
N VAL A 65 -12.17 -19.60 -2.36
CA VAL A 65 -11.28 -20.39 -1.52
C VAL A 65 -12.05 -21.12 -0.43
N PRO A 66 -11.64 -22.31 0.01
CA PRO A 66 -12.30 -22.99 1.13
C PRO A 66 -12.21 -22.16 2.43
N GLY A 67 -13.22 -22.28 3.28
CA GLY A 67 -13.20 -21.68 4.60
C GLY A 67 -14.33 -20.68 4.84
N ALA A 68 -14.18 -19.90 5.90
CA ALA A 68 -15.16 -18.93 6.40
C ALA A 68 -14.48 -17.63 6.85
N SER A 69 -13.48 -17.17 6.08
CA SER A 69 -12.66 -15.98 6.41
C SER A 69 -13.24 -14.67 5.86
N GLY A 70 -14.33 -14.75 5.09
CA GLY A 70 -15.01 -13.59 4.50
C GLY A 70 -14.51 -13.26 3.09
N ALA A 71 -14.88 -12.07 2.63
CA ALA A 71 -14.53 -11.57 1.31
C ALA A 71 -13.35 -10.60 1.39
N LEU A 72 -12.49 -10.64 0.36
CA LEU A 72 -11.37 -9.74 0.19
C LEU A 72 -11.44 -9.08 -1.19
N LEU A 73 -11.40 -7.76 -1.21
CA LEU A 73 -11.38 -6.96 -2.42
C LEU A 73 -9.96 -6.48 -2.69
N SER A 74 -9.48 -6.72 -3.90
CA SER A 74 -8.14 -6.30 -4.34
C SER A 74 -8.01 -4.79 -4.46
N TYR A 75 -6.76 -4.32 -4.48
CA TYR A 75 -6.44 -2.92 -4.75
C TYR A 75 -7.06 -2.44 -6.07
N GLN A 76 -6.90 -3.21 -7.14
CA GLN A 76 -7.37 -2.82 -8.46
C GLN A 76 -8.87 -2.60 -8.46
N THR A 77 -9.65 -3.57 -8.02
CA THR A 77 -11.11 -3.48 -8.00
C THR A 77 -11.59 -2.37 -7.05
N ALA A 78 -10.96 -2.21 -5.89
CA ALA A 78 -11.30 -1.14 -4.95
C ALA A 78 -11.03 0.26 -5.54
N ASN A 79 -9.95 0.42 -6.31
CA ASN A 79 -9.61 1.67 -6.98
C ASN A 79 -10.58 1.98 -8.14
N GLU A 80 -10.92 0.99 -8.97
CA GLU A 80 -11.90 1.12 -10.05
C GLU A 80 -13.27 1.52 -9.52
N LEU A 81 -13.71 0.93 -8.42
CA LEU A 81 -14.96 1.26 -7.74
C LEU A 81 -14.92 2.62 -7.01
N GLY A 82 -13.73 3.27 -6.94
CA GLY A 82 -13.56 4.54 -6.25
C GLY A 82 -13.65 4.44 -4.73
N LEU A 83 -13.48 3.24 -4.16
CA LEU A 83 -13.51 3.00 -2.71
C LEU A 83 -12.22 3.42 -2.01
N ILE A 84 -11.14 3.53 -2.77
CA ILE A 84 -9.82 3.99 -2.31
C ILE A 84 -9.24 4.97 -3.32
N GLN A 85 -8.39 5.86 -2.83
CA GLN A 85 -7.58 6.75 -3.66
C GLN A 85 -6.12 6.63 -3.24
N LEU A 86 -5.25 6.32 -4.19
CA LEU A 86 -3.82 6.30 -3.94
C LEU A 86 -3.27 7.73 -3.96
N ILE A 87 -2.73 8.17 -2.84
CA ILE A 87 -2.03 9.45 -2.74
C ILE A 87 -0.54 9.19 -2.93
N ASN A 88 -0.06 9.26 -4.17
CA ASN A 88 1.35 9.02 -4.53
C ASN A 88 2.29 10.16 -4.12
N ALA A 89 1.76 11.35 -3.89
CA ALA A 89 2.46 12.50 -3.34
C ALA A 89 1.44 13.31 -2.55
N ALA A 90 1.86 13.89 -1.44
CA ALA A 90 1.14 15.00 -0.83
C ALA A 90 1.31 16.22 -1.76
N THR A 91 0.64 16.20 -2.89
CA THR A 91 0.45 17.39 -3.69
C THR A 91 -0.47 18.26 -2.84
N LEU A 92 0.09 19.28 -2.22
CA LEU A 92 -0.70 20.38 -1.69
C LEU A 92 -1.51 20.90 -2.88
N SER A 93 -2.74 20.37 -3.02
CA SER A 93 -3.71 20.97 -3.92
C SER A 93 -3.79 22.40 -3.48
N THR A 94 -3.34 23.30 -4.32
CA THR A 94 -3.46 24.75 -4.14
C THR A 94 -4.93 25.13 -4.27
N SER A 95 -5.76 24.65 -3.34
CA SER A 95 -6.95 25.38 -2.97
C SER A 95 -6.45 26.68 -2.36
N ASN A 96 -6.97 27.80 -2.79
CA ASN A 96 -6.51 29.17 -2.58
C ASN A 96 -6.08 29.61 -1.15
N GLY A 97 -6.04 28.70 -0.19
CA GLY A 97 -5.58 28.95 1.19
C GLY A 97 -4.16 28.50 1.51
N SER A 98 -3.64 27.43 0.87
CA SER A 98 -2.33 26.85 1.24
C SER A 98 -1.15 27.59 0.60
N SER A 99 -1.31 28.14 -0.61
CA SER A 99 -0.29 28.96 -1.26
C SER A 99 0.00 30.25 -0.47
N ASN A 100 -1.00 30.78 0.22
CA ASN A 100 -0.86 31.95 1.07
C ASN A 100 -0.05 31.66 2.35
N LEU A 101 -0.15 30.44 2.90
CA LEU A 101 0.60 30.04 4.11
C LEU A 101 2.09 29.83 3.83
N VAL A 102 2.44 29.21 2.70
CA VAL A 102 3.84 29.03 2.29
C VAL A 102 4.51 30.39 2.03
N GLY A 103 3.80 31.30 1.35
CA GLY A 103 4.29 32.66 1.12
C GLY A 103 4.38 33.52 2.41
N LYS A 104 3.45 33.30 3.34
CA LYS A 104 3.42 34.06 4.63
C LYS A 104 4.49 33.55 5.61
N TYR A 105 4.88 32.29 5.54
CA TYR A 105 5.84 31.68 6.48
C TYR A 105 6.97 30.92 5.75
N PRO A 106 7.75 31.55 4.85
CA PRO A 106 8.74 30.86 4.02
C PRO A 106 9.80 30.15 4.86
N ASN A 107 10.13 30.68 6.03
CA ASN A 107 11.14 30.10 6.93
C ASN A 107 10.69 28.78 7.58
N LEU A 108 9.38 28.48 7.62
CA LEU A 108 8.87 27.21 8.14
C LEU A 108 8.96 26.08 7.10
N PHE A 109 9.03 26.45 5.83
CA PHE A 109 9.02 25.50 4.71
C PHE A 109 10.38 25.39 4.01
N SER A 110 11.43 26.04 4.54
CA SER A 110 12.78 25.98 4.00
C SER A 110 13.70 25.16 4.89
N GLY A 111 14.47 24.26 4.30
CA GLY A 111 15.47 23.43 4.97
C GLY A 111 14.90 22.29 5.83
N ILE A 112 15.77 21.70 6.63
CA ILE A 112 15.41 20.64 7.60
C ILE A 112 15.10 21.34 8.92
N GLY A 113 13.82 21.33 9.33
CA GLY A 113 13.41 21.90 10.60
C GLY A 113 14.19 21.31 11.78
N LYS A 114 14.53 22.17 12.76
CA LYS A 114 15.17 21.74 14.00
C LYS A 114 14.30 22.15 15.18
N LEU A 115 13.97 21.18 16.03
CA LEU A 115 13.25 21.43 17.26
C LEU A 115 14.16 22.24 18.21
N LYS A 116 13.75 23.46 18.55
CA LYS A 116 14.51 24.32 19.48
C LYS A 116 14.29 23.85 20.92
N ASN A 117 15.34 23.90 21.73
CA ASN A 117 15.30 23.61 23.17
C ASN A 117 14.86 22.16 23.52
N HIS A 118 15.01 21.22 22.57
CA HIS A 118 14.73 19.82 22.83
C HIS A 118 15.90 18.98 22.36
N MET A 119 16.50 18.25 23.28
CA MET A 119 17.56 17.28 22.99
C MET A 119 17.03 15.89 23.22
N VAL A 120 17.15 15.03 22.21
CA VAL A 120 16.83 13.62 22.34
C VAL A 120 18.02 12.93 23.03
N LYS A 121 17.79 12.34 24.18
CA LYS A 121 18.76 11.47 24.83
C LYS A 121 18.62 10.07 24.26
N LEU A 122 19.61 9.63 23.52
CA LEU A 122 19.68 8.26 23.05
C LEU A 122 20.01 7.33 24.23
N HIS A 123 19.17 6.36 24.48
CA HIS A 123 19.46 5.27 25.41
C HIS A 123 20.30 4.22 24.67
N ILE A 124 21.61 4.32 24.85
CA ILE A 124 22.56 3.38 24.25
C ILE A 124 22.97 2.39 25.34
N ASP A 125 22.83 1.11 25.04
CA ASP A 125 23.37 0.06 25.90
C ASP A 125 24.89 0.03 25.74
N GLN A 126 25.60 0.45 26.80
CA GLN A 126 27.07 0.52 26.80
C GLN A 126 27.75 -0.87 26.83
N SER A 127 26.98 -1.92 27.09
CA SER A 127 27.49 -3.30 27.02
C SER A 127 27.65 -3.84 25.61
N VAL A 128 26.97 -3.20 24.65
CA VAL A 128 26.99 -3.59 23.22
C VAL A 128 28.04 -2.79 22.48
N GLN A 129 29.04 -3.49 21.91
CA GLN A 129 30.05 -2.83 21.08
C GLN A 129 29.46 -2.23 19.83
N PRO A 130 29.72 -0.95 19.49
CA PRO A 130 29.28 -0.34 18.24
C PRO A 130 29.86 -1.09 17.05
N VAL A 131 28.97 -1.41 16.09
CA VAL A 131 29.36 -2.02 14.82
C VAL A 131 29.23 -1.00 13.70
N ALA A 132 30.34 -0.66 13.06
CA ALA A 132 30.33 0.14 11.85
C ALA A 132 29.89 -0.72 10.66
N GLN A 133 28.71 -0.41 10.12
CA GLN A 133 28.24 -1.09 8.91
C GLN A 133 28.88 -0.47 7.66
N PRO A 134 29.24 -1.29 6.65
CA PRO A 134 29.74 -0.79 5.38
C PRO A 134 28.69 0.07 4.67
N HIS A 135 29.14 1.07 3.93
CA HIS A 135 28.25 1.96 3.19
C HIS A 135 27.35 1.17 2.22
N ARG A 136 26.06 1.47 2.24
CA ARG A 136 25.15 0.95 1.22
C ARG A 136 25.53 1.53 -0.15
N ARG A 137 25.51 0.70 -1.18
CA ARG A 137 25.73 1.18 -2.55
C ARG A 137 24.66 2.20 -2.92
N ILE A 138 25.10 3.38 -3.33
CA ILE A 138 24.22 4.44 -3.78
C ILE A 138 23.71 4.07 -5.18
N PRO A 139 22.39 4.06 -5.44
CA PRO A 139 21.85 3.80 -6.75
C PRO A 139 22.44 4.77 -7.80
N PHE A 140 22.77 4.26 -8.97
CA PHE A 140 23.46 5.03 -10.00
C PHE A 140 22.77 6.36 -10.33
N LYS A 141 21.44 6.37 -10.41
CA LYS A 141 20.64 7.58 -10.69
C LYS A 141 20.77 8.68 -9.64
N THR A 142 21.05 8.35 -8.39
CA THR A 142 21.11 9.32 -7.28
C THR A 142 22.54 9.71 -6.90
N ARG A 143 23.56 9.02 -7.45
CA ARG A 143 24.97 9.23 -7.09
C ARG A 143 25.41 10.69 -7.26
N LYS A 144 25.14 11.31 -8.41
CA LYS A 144 25.52 12.72 -8.67
C LYS A 144 24.91 13.70 -7.67
N ARG A 145 23.67 13.47 -7.24
CA ARG A 145 23.01 14.33 -6.25
C ARG A 145 23.65 14.19 -4.87
N VAL A 146 23.97 12.95 -4.46
CA VAL A 146 24.63 12.68 -3.19
C VAL A 146 26.05 13.27 -3.17
N GLU A 147 26.79 13.14 -4.26
CA GLU A 147 28.13 13.75 -4.40
C GLU A 147 28.09 15.28 -4.33
N ALA A 148 27.06 15.90 -4.91
CA ALA A 148 26.86 17.35 -4.81
C ALA A 148 26.59 17.79 -3.36
N GLU A 149 25.72 17.09 -2.65
CA GLU A 149 25.39 17.39 -1.24
C GLU A 149 26.60 17.21 -0.29
N LEU A 150 27.44 16.19 -0.57
CA LEU A 150 28.65 15.98 0.25
C LEU A 150 29.74 17.03 0.03
N LYS A 151 29.78 17.70 -1.14
CA LYS A 151 30.75 18.77 -1.43
C LYS A 151 30.38 20.11 -0.80
N VAL A 152 29.13 20.29 -0.38
CA VAL A 152 28.59 21.54 0.20
C VAL A 152 28.75 21.56 1.73
N ARG A 153 29.16 20.46 2.34
CA ARG A 153 29.47 20.33 3.78
C ARG A 153 30.97 20.32 4.03
#